data_c4e957dcd9d39d793e1785f20995a48d
#
_entry.id   c4e957dcd9d39d793e1785f20995a48d
#
_cell.length_a   1.000
_cell.length_b   1.000
_cell.length_c   1.000
_cell.angle_alpha   90.00
_cell.angle_beta   90.00
_cell.angle_gamma   90.00
#
_symmetry.space_group_name_H-M   'P 1'
#
loop_
_entity.id
_entity.type
_entity.pdbx_description
1 polymer ?
#
loop_
_entity_poly.entity_id
_entity_poly.type
_entity_poly.pdbx_seq_one_letter_code
_entity_poly.pdbx_strand_id
1 'polypeptide(L)'
;GLMSHFAVHVSPVYYLMLPFFALAPYPATLQVLQAAVLASAVIPAWKIARHHGLSGAARMLVCALLLLLPSYSGGTSYDLHENCFLTPLLLWMLYGLDTANIPIACISALLTLTVKEDAAVYVAVAALFSVVRSLLRGAGAEKKRLLLSAGLLAAAFAWFFGVTAFLSSDGEGVMTYRYKNFYFNDSSSLLTLVQAVFMNPMKAVYESMEPEKLGMLGLTMGALLGLPLITRRYE
;
A
#
# COMPACT_ATOMS: atom_id res chain seq x y z
N GLY A 1 17.48 27.48 -1.04
CA GLY A 1 16.03 27.73 -0.99
C GLY A 1 15.32 26.53 -0.42
N LEU A 2 14.15 26.73 0.19
CA LEU A 2 13.29 25.63 0.63
C LEU A 2 12.81 24.88 -0.62
N MET A 3 13.15 23.60 -0.72
CA MET A 3 12.64 22.75 -1.79
C MET A 3 11.18 22.41 -1.49
N SER A 4 10.34 22.38 -2.52
CA SER A 4 8.96 21.90 -2.38
C SER A 4 8.97 20.40 -2.07
N HIS A 5 8.05 19.93 -1.22
CA HIS A 5 7.84 18.49 -1.01
C HIS A 5 7.62 17.75 -2.35
N PHE A 6 6.92 18.38 -3.29
CA PHE A 6 6.66 17.83 -4.62
C PHE A 6 7.90 17.72 -5.53
N ALA A 7 9.04 18.30 -5.16
CA ALA A 7 10.29 18.07 -5.88
C ALA A 7 10.90 16.69 -5.55
N VAL A 8 10.49 16.10 -4.44
CA VAL A 8 11.02 14.82 -3.93
C VAL A 8 9.96 13.71 -3.95
N HIS A 9 8.72 14.05 -3.59
CA HIS A 9 7.60 13.12 -3.51
C HIS A 9 6.32 13.74 -4.10
N VAL A 10 5.54 12.93 -4.80
CA VAL A 10 4.22 13.34 -5.30
C VAL A 10 3.14 12.76 -4.40
N SER A 11 2.68 13.57 -3.42
CA SER A 11 1.71 13.18 -2.39
C SER A 11 0.49 14.10 -2.35
N PRO A 12 -0.35 14.13 -3.41
CA PRO A 12 -1.54 15.00 -3.45
C PRO A 12 -2.52 14.75 -2.32
N VAL A 13 -2.48 13.56 -1.68
CA VAL A 13 -3.36 13.21 -0.54
C VAL A 13 -3.30 14.22 0.60
N TYR A 14 -2.20 14.93 0.77
CA TYR A 14 -2.09 15.98 1.79
C TYR A 14 -3.10 17.11 1.62
N TYR A 15 -3.56 17.38 0.40
CA TYR A 15 -4.61 18.38 0.18
C TYR A 15 -5.92 18.03 0.89
N LEU A 16 -6.18 16.76 1.17
CA LEU A 16 -7.35 16.34 1.95
C LEU A 16 -7.28 16.77 3.42
N MET A 17 -6.07 17.03 3.94
CA MET A 17 -5.86 17.47 5.32
C MET A 17 -5.94 18.99 5.48
N LEU A 18 -5.78 19.75 4.39
CA LEU A 18 -5.75 21.22 4.44
C LEU A 18 -6.98 21.85 5.10
N PRO A 19 -8.22 21.43 4.81
CA PRO A 19 -9.41 22.05 5.45
C PRO A 19 -9.38 21.91 6.97
N PHE A 20 -8.93 20.77 7.49
CA PHE A 20 -8.84 20.52 8.93
C PHE A 20 -7.70 21.34 9.57
N PHE A 21 -6.57 21.42 8.88
CA PHE A 21 -5.46 22.24 9.35
C PHE A 21 -5.79 23.73 9.31
N ALA A 22 -6.56 24.19 8.33
CA ALA A 22 -7.00 25.58 8.26
C ALA A 22 -7.92 25.98 9.42
N LEU A 23 -8.73 25.03 9.94
CA LEU A 23 -9.59 25.24 11.10
C LEU A 23 -8.81 25.26 12.42
N ALA A 24 -7.74 24.48 12.52
CA ALA A 24 -6.92 24.37 13.72
C ALA A 24 -5.44 24.21 13.32
N PRO A 25 -4.71 25.30 13.08
CA PRO A 25 -3.35 25.26 12.51
C PRO A 25 -2.28 24.92 13.55
N TYR A 26 -2.43 23.77 14.18
CA TYR A 26 -1.49 23.24 15.17
C TYR A 26 -0.89 21.91 14.70
N PRO A 27 0.38 21.60 15.02
CA PRO A 27 0.98 20.29 14.72
C PRO A 27 0.14 19.11 15.22
N ALA A 28 -0.46 19.24 16.41
CA ALA A 28 -1.33 18.23 17.00
C ALA A 28 -2.53 17.88 16.11
N THR A 29 -3.06 18.82 15.30
CA THR A 29 -4.15 18.57 14.36
C THR A 29 -3.76 17.50 13.34
N LEU A 30 -2.56 17.58 12.81
CA LEU A 30 -2.06 16.62 11.83
C LEU A 30 -1.86 15.23 12.46
N GLN A 31 -1.37 15.16 13.70
CA GLN A 31 -1.22 13.90 14.43
C GLN A 31 -2.58 13.26 14.75
N VAL A 32 -3.56 14.05 15.19
CA VAL A 32 -4.93 13.57 15.43
C VAL A 32 -5.56 13.06 14.13
N LEU A 33 -5.37 13.78 13.02
CA LEU A 33 -5.87 13.35 11.70
C LEU A 33 -5.20 12.04 11.27
N GLN A 34 -3.88 11.92 11.43
CA GLN A 34 -3.14 10.69 11.15
C GLN A 34 -3.70 9.51 11.94
N ALA A 35 -3.87 9.68 13.25
CA ALA A 35 -4.44 8.64 14.11
C ALA A 35 -5.87 8.27 13.71
N ALA A 36 -6.70 9.26 13.35
CA ALA A 36 -8.06 9.03 12.88
C ALA A 36 -8.09 8.26 11.53
N VAL A 37 -7.21 8.62 10.61
CA VAL A 37 -7.06 7.92 9.32
C VAL A 37 -6.66 6.47 9.55
N LEU A 38 -5.64 6.22 10.36
CA LEU A 38 -5.22 4.87 10.71
C LEU A 38 -6.38 4.10 11.37
N ALA A 39 -7.03 4.67 12.39
CA ALA A 39 -8.17 4.03 13.06
C ALA A 39 -9.31 3.69 12.09
N SER A 40 -9.53 4.50 11.04
CA SER A 40 -10.59 4.28 10.05
C SER A 40 -10.46 2.95 9.30
N ALA A 41 -9.27 2.34 9.27
CA ALA A 41 -9.04 1.04 8.62
C ALA A 41 -9.88 -0.10 9.20
N VAL A 42 -10.37 0.03 10.42
CA VAL A 42 -11.29 -0.96 11.02
C VAL A 42 -12.59 -1.09 10.24
N ILE A 43 -13.03 -0.02 9.56
CA ILE A 43 -14.30 -0.03 8.83
C ILE A 43 -14.23 -0.99 7.63
N PRO A 44 -13.29 -0.85 6.68
CA PRO A 44 -13.15 -1.81 5.59
C PRO A 44 -12.73 -3.20 6.10
N ALA A 45 -11.87 -3.32 7.11
CA ALA A 45 -11.50 -4.60 7.70
C ALA A 45 -12.73 -5.36 8.22
N TRP A 46 -13.60 -4.69 8.95
CA TRP A 46 -14.88 -5.26 9.42
C TRP A 46 -15.78 -5.69 8.25
N LYS A 47 -15.88 -4.88 7.18
CA LYS A 47 -16.69 -5.19 6.01
C LYS A 47 -16.14 -6.40 5.25
N ILE A 48 -14.82 -6.50 5.06
CA ILE A 48 -14.16 -7.66 4.44
C ILE A 48 -14.44 -8.91 5.29
N ALA A 49 -14.18 -8.86 6.59
CA ALA A 49 -14.40 -9.99 7.50
C ALA A 49 -15.88 -10.43 7.50
N ARG A 50 -16.82 -9.47 7.43
CA ARG A 50 -18.26 -9.77 7.30
C ARG A 50 -18.59 -10.42 5.96
N HIS A 51 -17.99 -9.94 4.86
CA HIS A 51 -18.20 -10.50 3.52
C HIS A 51 -17.74 -11.95 3.43
N HIS A 52 -16.66 -12.29 4.13
CA HIS A 52 -16.15 -13.66 4.24
C HIS A 52 -16.85 -14.50 5.32
N GLY A 53 -17.95 -14.03 5.88
CA GLY A 53 -18.81 -14.82 6.79
C GLY A 53 -18.28 -14.97 8.21
N LEU A 54 -17.29 -14.18 8.65
CA LEU A 54 -16.77 -14.27 10.02
C LEU A 54 -17.85 -13.87 11.04
N SER A 55 -17.85 -14.55 12.19
CA SER A 55 -18.72 -14.21 13.32
C SER A 55 -18.42 -12.81 13.89
N GLY A 56 -19.34 -12.24 14.68
CA GLY A 56 -19.13 -10.94 15.30
C GLY A 56 -17.86 -10.87 16.14
N ALA A 57 -17.61 -11.91 16.95
CA ALA A 57 -16.41 -12.00 17.77
C ALA A 57 -15.13 -12.08 16.93
N ALA A 58 -15.13 -12.89 15.86
CA ALA A 58 -13.99 -12.98 14.95
C ALA A 58 -13.72 -11.64 14.22
N ARG A 59 -14.77 -10.91 13.83
CA ARG A 59 -14.62 -9.57 13.24
C ARG A 59 -14.01 -8.56 14.22
N MET A 60 -14.44 -8.57 15.47
CA MET A 60 -13.84 -7.74 16.53
C MET A 60 -12.37 -8.09 16.73
N LEU A 61 -12.04 -9.38 16.75
CA LEU A 61 -10.66 -9.84 16.87
C LEU A 61 -9.79 -9.35 15.71
N VAL A 62 -10.25 -9.47 14.46
CA VAL A 62 -9.53 -8.96 13.27
C VAL A 62 -9.26 -7.46 13.39
N CYS A 63 -10.28 -6.67 13.78
CA CYS A 63 -10.12 -5.23 13.95
C CYS A 63 -9.16 -4.89 15.09
N ALA A 64 -9.25 -5.61 16.22
CA ALA A 64 -8.34 -5.41 17.35
C ALA A 64 -6.89 -5.77 16.97
N LEU A 65 -6.67 -6.89 16.30
CA LEU A 65 -5.35 -7.30 15.81
C LEU A 65 -4.77 -6.26 14.85
N LEU A 66 -5.58 -5.73 13.94
CA LEU A 66 -5.14 -4.66 13.02
C LEU A 66 -4.64 -3.43 13.78
N LEU A 67 -5.42 -2.94 14.75
CA LEU A 67 -5.05 -1.74 15.51
C LEU A 67 -3.87 -1.96 16.47
N LEU A 68 -3.76 -3.17 17.03
CA LEU A 68 -2.70 -3.52 17.99
C LEU A 68 -1.43 -4.02 17.33
N LEU A 69 -1.45 -4.23 16.00
CA LEU A 69 -0.27 -4.67 15.26
C LEU A 69 0.84 -3.61 15.38
N PRO A 70 2.03 -3.93 15.92
CA PRO A 70 3.08 -2.93 16.19
C PRO A 70 3.53 -2.18 14.93
N SER A 71 3.60 -2.86 13.79
CA SER A 71 3.93 -2.26 12.50
C SER A 71 2.87 -1.26 12.00
N TYR A 72 1.65 -1.35 12.51
CA TYR A 72 0.55 -0.45 12.15
C TYR A 72 0.38 0.67 13.19
N SER A 73 0.27 0.31 14.46
CA SER A 73 0.09 1.28 15.55
C SER A 73 1.30 2.20 15.73
N GLY A 74 2.50 1.76 15.41
CA GLY A 74 3.71 2.57 15.44
C GLY A 74 3.63 3.83 14.59
N GLY A 75 2.83 3.81 13.52
CA GLY A 75 2.57 4.98 12.69
C GLY A 75 1.91 6.14 13.44
N THR A 76 1.23 5.90 14.56
CA THR A 76 0.61 6.96 15.38
C THR A 76 1.61 7.71 16.26
N SER A 77 2.79 7.13 16.49
CA SER A 77 3.85 7.68 17.35
C SER A 77 4.92 8.41 16.56
N TYR A 78 4.74 8.55 15.25
CA TYR A 78 5.65 9.21 14.34
C TYR A 78 5.07 10.54 13.84
N ASP A 79 5.92 11.41 13.28
CA ASP A 79 5.47 12.61 12.59
C ASP A 79 4.51 12.26 11.45
N LEU A 80 3.73 13.26 11.00
CA LEU A 80 2.79 13.07 9.89
C LEU A 80 3.49 12.47 8.67
N HIS A 81 3.02 11.33 8.25
CA HIS A 81 3.53 10.65 7.06
C HIS A 81 2.38 10.19 6.16
N GLU A 82 2.49 10.46 4.86
CA GLU A 82 1.46 10.13 3.85
C GLU A 82 1.06 8.64 3.85
N ASN A 83 1.98 7.75 4.23
CA ASN A 83 1.73 6.31 4.27
C ASN A 83 0.62 5.89 5.25
N CYS A 84 0.20 6.77 6.17
CA CYS A 84 -0.94 6.50 7.05
C CYS A 84 -2.24 6.24 6.26
N PHE A 85 -2.37 6.80 5.06
CA PHE A 85 -3.51 6.60 4.18
C PHE A 85 -3.51 5.26 3.46
N LEU A 86 -2.36 4.61 3.28
CA LEU A 86 -2.24 3.39 2.45
C LEU A 86 -3.14 2.26 2.94
N THR A 87 -3.01 1.85 4.21
CA THR A 87 -3.74 0.69 4.73
C THR A 87 -5.26 0.86 4.64
N PRO A 88 -5.88 1.96 5.15
CA PRO A 88 -7.32 2.11 5.04
C PRO A 88 -7.81 2.16 3.59
N LEU A 89 -7.10 2.84 2.70
CA LEU A 89 -7.49 2.94 1.29
C LEU A 89 -7.33 1.61 0.54
N LEU A 90 -6.23 0.88 0.78
CA LEU A 90 -6.03 -0.46 0.22
C LEU A 90 -7.08 -1.46 0.71
N LEU A 91 -7.45 -1.43 1.99
CA LEU A 91 -8.53 -2.28 2.50
C LEU A 91 -9.88 -1.93 1.86
N TRP A 92 -10.19 -0.66 1.62
CA TRP A 92 -11.37 -0.27 0.87
C TRP A 92 -11.31 -0.76 -0.59
N MET A 93 -10.16 -0.66 -1.24
CA MET A 93 -9.96 -1.17 -2.59
C MET A 93 -10.15 -2.68 -2.64
N LEU A 94 -9.55 -3.44 -1.71
CA LEU A 94 -9.72 -4.88 -1.61
C LEU A 94 -11.18 -5.27 -1.37
N TYR A 95 -11.89 -4.56 -0.49
CA TYR A 95 -13.33 -4.77 -0.30
C TYR A 95 -14.11 -4.52 -1.59
N GLY A 96 -13.80 -3.46 -2.33
CA GLY A 96 -14.42 -3.15 -3.61
C GLY A 96 -14.16 -4.22 -4.67
N LEU A 97 -12.93 -4.73 -4.73
CA LEU A 97 -12.55 -5.84 -5.63
C LEU A 97 -13.26 -7.15 -5.27
N ASP A 98 -13.31 -7.50 -3.98
CA ASP A 98 -13.96 -8.72 -3.50
C ASP A 98 -15.47 -8.72 -3.77
N THR A 99 -16.12 -7.59 -3.58
CA THR A 99 -17.56 -7.44 -3.81
C THR A 99 -17.93 -7.05 -5.25
N ALA A 100 -16.94 -6.89 -6.14
CA ALA A 100 -17.08 -6.32 -7.48
C ALA A 100 -17.85 -4.98 -7.49
N ASN A 101 -17.63 -4.16 -6.43
CA ASN A 101 -18.19 -2.82 -6.30
C ASN A 101 -17.27 -1.80 -6.97
N ILE A 102 -17.60 -1.44 -8.21
CA ILE A 102 -16.78 -0.56 -9.06
C ILE A 102 -16.52 0.81 -8.39
N PRO A 103 -17.52 1.55 -7.89
CA PRO A 103 -17.28 2.84 -7.26
C PRO A 103 -16.28 2.76 -6.11
N ILE A 104 -16.46 1.81 -5.19
CA ILE A 104 -15.58 1.66 -4.03
C ILE A 104 -14.15 1.34 -4.49
N ALA A 105 -13.99 0.35 -5.38
CA ALA A 105 -12.67 -0.04 -5.88
C ALA A 105 -11.96 1.10 -6.61
N CYS A 106 -12.67 1.81 -7.51
CA CYS A 106 -12.07 2.91 -8.27
C CYS A 106 -11.71 4.11 -7.39
N ILE A 107 -12.63 4.56 -6.53
CA ILE A 107 -12.38 5.74 -5.67
C ILE A 107 -11.21 5.46 -4.72
N SER A 108 -11.22 4.30 -4.06
CA SER A 108 -10.14 3.96 -3.12
C SER A 108 -8.81 3.75 -3.83
N ALA A 109 -8.78 3.11 -5.01
CA ALA A 109 -7.56 2.97 -5.80
C ALA A 109 -7.02 4.33 -6.26
N LEU A 110 -7.87 5.22 -6.78
CA LEU A 110 -7.47 6.57 -7.19
C LEU A 110 -6.91 7.36 -6.01
N LEU A 111 -7.57 7.32 -4.84
CA LEU A 111 -7.05 7.95 -3.63
C LEU A 111 -5.73 7.32 -3.18
N THR A 112 -5.58 6.00 -3.28
CA THR A 112 -4.32 5.32 -2.97
C THR A 112 -3.18 5.83 -3.87
N LEU A 113 -3.42 5.98 -5.17
CA LEU A 113 -2.43 6.51 -6.10
C LEU A 113 -1.96 7.92 -5.74
N THR A 114 -2.82 8.75 -5.11
CA THR A 114 -2.44 10.09 -4.68
C THR A 114 -1.63 10.13 -3.38
N VAL A 115 -1.42 9.00 -2.72
CA VAL A 115 -0.67 8.97 -1.45
C VAL A 115 0.81 9.25 -1.70
N LYS A 116 1.40 8.54 -2.67
CA LYS A 116 2.81 8.67 -3.03
C LYS A 116 3.06 8.01 -4.39
N GLU A 117 4.19 8.33 -5.01
CA GLU A 117 4.58 7.75 -6.31
C GLU A 117 4.66 6.22 -6.29
N ASP A 118 5.15 5.62 -5.19
CA ASP A 118 5.29 4.17 -5.02
C ASP A 118 3.98 3.47 -4.62
N ALA A 119 2.96 4.21 -4.23
CA ALA A 119 1.64 3.66 -3.91
C ALA A 119 1.01 2.92 -5.11
N ALA A 120 1.41 3.27 -6.33
CA ALA A 120 1.02 2.56 -7.55
C ALA A 120 1.42 1.06 -7.52
N VAL A 121 2.53 0.72 -6.87
CA VAL A 121 2.98 -0.67 -6.73
C VAL A 121 1.97 -1.50 -5.91
N TYR A 122 1.45 -0.94 -4.82
CA TYR A 122 0.45 -1.62 -3.98
C TYR A 122 -0.87 -1.81 -4.74
N VAL A 123 -1.32 -0.79 -5.48
CA VAL A 123 -2.51 -0.91 -6.34
C VAL A 123 -2.30 -1.96 -7.42
N ALA A 124 -1.13 -1.95 -8.08
CA ALA A 124 -0.81 -2.91 -9.14
C ALA A 124 -0.78 -4.35 -8.61
N VAL A 125 -0.13 -4.60 -7.47
CA VAL A 125 -0.05 -5.94 -6.86
C VAL A 125 -1.44 -6.44 -6.48
N ALA A 126 -2.26 -5.63 -5.82
CA ALA A 126 -3.62 -6.02 -5.42
C ALA A 126 -4.52 -6.27 -6.65
N ALA A 127 -4.42 -5.41 -7.67
CA ALA A 127 -5.15 -5.58 -8.93
C ALA A 127 -4.70 -6.83 -9.69
N LEU A 128 -3.39 -7.07 -9.79
CA LEU A 128 -2.83 -8.27 -10.43
C LEU A 128 -3.30 -9.55 -9.73
N PHE A 129 -3.25 -9.57 -8.40
CA PHE A 129 -3.77 -10.70 -7.61
C PHE A 129 -5.25 -10.96 -7.94
N SER A 130 -6.06 -9.90 -8.01
CA SER A 130 -7.48 -10.02 -8.37
C SER A 130 -7.70 -10.49 -9.81
N VAL A 131 -6.84 -10.08 -10.76
CA VAL A 131 -6.85 -10.59 -12.15
C VAL A 131 -6.58 -12.10 -12.16
N VAL A 132 -5.48 -12.52 -11.54
CA VAL A 132 -5.08 -13.94 -11.49
C VAL A 132 -6.19 -14.78 -10.84
N ARG A 133 -6.73 -14.35 -9.71
CA ARG A 133 -7.84 -15.00 -9.01
C ARG A 133 -9.07 -15.15 -9.93
N SER A 134 -9.43 -14.09 -10.66
CA SER A 134 -10.57 -14.12 -11.58
C SER A 134 -10.36 -15.06 -12.76
N LEU A 135 -9.13 -15.14 -13.27
CA LEU A 135 -8.78 -16.09 -14.34
C LEU A 135 -8.86 -17.55 -13.85
N LEU A 136 -8.33 -17.82 -12.65
CA LEU A 136 -8.37 -19.17 -12.05
C LEU A 136 -9.79 -19.63 -11.71
N ARG A 137 -10.70 -18.71 -11.38
CA ARG A 137 -12.13 -19.01 -11.12
C ARG A 137 -13.00 -19.08 -12.37
N GLY A 138 -12.45 -18.78 -13.53
CA GLY A 138 -13.14 -18.75 -14.81
C GLY A 138 -13.50 -17.33 -15.25
N ALA A 139 -12.78 -16.82 -16.23
CA ALA A 139 -12.90 -15.44 -16.73
C ALA A 139 -14.34 -15.06 -17.14
N GLY A 140 -15.15 -15.99 -17.60
CA GLY A 140 -16.55 -15.73 -17.96
C GLY A 140 -17.43 -15.40 -16.76
N ALA A 141 -17.32 -16.20 -15.68
CA ALA A 141 -18.09 -15.99 -14.44
C ALA A 141 -17.63 -14.73 -13.68
N GLU A 142 -16.36 -14.38 -13.76
CA GLU A 142 -15.74 -13.27 -13.04
C GLU A 142 -15.48 -12.03 -13.92
N LYS A 143 -16.11 -11.94 -15.09
CA LYS A 143 -15.84 -10.91 -16.12
C LYS A 143 -15.82 -9.50 -15.57
N LYS A 144 -16.79 -9.13 -14.72
CA LYS A 144 -16.89 -7.78 -14.15
C LYS A 144 -15.67 -7.46 -13.26
N ARG A 145 -15.28 -8.41 -12.40
CA ARG A 145 -14.11 -8.26 -11.52
C ARG A 145 -12.82 -8.22 -12.32
N LEU A 146 -12.70 -9.11 -13.31
CA LEU A 146 -11.54 -9.16 -14.19
C LEU A 146 -11.31 -7.85 -14.93
N LEU A 147 -12.36 -7.28 -15.55
CA LEU A 147 -12.26 -6.01 -16.26
C LEU A 147 -11.94 -4.85 -15.31
N LEU A 148 -12.56 -4.81 -14.12
CA LEU A 148 -12.26 -3.82 -13.09
C LEU A 148 -10.78 -3.90 -12.66
N SER A 149 -10.31 -5.10 -12.33
CA SER A 149 -8.93 -5.31 -11.88
C SER A 149 -7.91 -4.99 -12.97
N ALA A 150 -8.17 -5.38 -14.22
CA ALA A 150 -7.31 -5.05 -15.36
C ALA A 150 -7.24 -3.53 -15.60
N GLY A 151 -8.38 -2.83 -15.47
CA GLY A 151 -8.43 -1.37 -15.57
C GLY A 151 -7.63 -0.68 -14.46
N LEU A 152 -7.75 -1.14 -13.21
CA LEU A 152 -6.98 -0.62 -12.09
C LEU A 152 -5.48 -0.91 -12.23
N LEU A 153 -5.10 -2.07 -12.75
CA LEU A 153 -3.71 -2.41 -13.04
C LEU A 153 -3.13 -1.45 -14.10
N ALA A 154 -3.87 -1.22 -15.19
CA ALA A 154 -3.47 -0.27 -16.22
C ALA A 154 -3.34 1.16 -15.67
N ALA A 155 -4.28 1.60 -14.83
CA ALA A 155 -4.24 2.90 -14.17
C ALA A 155 -3.02 3.05 -13.24
N ALA A 156 -2.67 2.00 -12.49
CA ALA A 156 -1.48 1.99 -11.63
C ALA A 156 -0.19 2.14 -12.45
N PHE A 157 -0.06 1.43 -13.56
CA PHE A 157 1.09 1.58 -14.47
C PHE A 157 1.13 2.99 -15.08
N ALA A 158 0.01 3.49 -15.58
CA ALA A 158 -0.05 4.84 -16.17
C ALA A 158 0.35 5.91 -15.15
N TRP A 159 -0.14 5.81 -13.91
CA TRP A 159 0.24 6.71 -12.82
C TRP A 159 1.73 6.61 -12.49
N PHE A 160 2.24 5.39 -12.29
CA PHE A 160 3.65 5.17 -11.94
C PHE A 160 4.60 5.79 -12.97
N PHE A 161 4.40 5.48 -14.25
CA PHE A 161 5.25 6.01 -15.31
C PHE A 161 5.06 7.52 -15.49
N GLY A 162 3.84 8.04 -15.38
CA GLY A 162 3.56 9.47 -15.47
C GLY A 162 4.25 10.27 -14.37
N VAL A 163 4.10 9.83 -13.11
CA VAL A 163 4.72 10.48 -11.96
C VAL A 163 6.23 10.34 -11.97
N THR A 164 6.76 9.17 -12.36
CA THR A 164 8.20 8.95 -12.48
C THR A 164 8.81 9.87 -13.55
N ALA A 165 8.15 10.03 -14.69
CA ALA A 165 8.58 10.97 -15.73
C ALA A 165 8.56 12.41 -15.22
N PHE A 166 7.52 12.82 -14.49
CA PHE A 166 7.42 14.15 -13.88
C PHE A 166 8.56 14.41 -12.89
N LEU A 167 8.80 13.50 -11.93
CA LEU A 167 9.88 13.62 -10.95
C LEU A 167 11.26 13.64 -11.59
N SER A 168 11.45 12.94 -12.72
CA SER A 168 12.73 12.92 -13.45
C SER A 168 12.98 14.21 -14.23
N SER A 169 11.94 14.96 -14.60
CA SER A 169 12.08 16.25 -15.33
C SER A 169 12.28 17.44 -14.37
N ASP A 170 11.58 17.46 -13.25
CA ASP A 170 11.47 18.63 -12.37
C ASP A 170 12.01 18.41 -10.94
N GLY A 171 12.48 17.21 -10.61
CA GLY A 171 12.91 16.83 -9.26
C GLY A 171 14.16 15.96 -9.22
N GLU A 172 14.40 15.32 -8.04
CA GLU A 172 15.54 14.42 -7.84
C GLU A 172 15.34 13.04 -8.47
N GLY A 173 14.24 12.83 -9.19
CA GLY A 173 13.88 11.54 -9.77
C GLY A 173 13.40 10.53 -8.72
N VAL A 174 13.16 9.30 -9.16
CA VAL A 174 12.87 8.19 -8.26
C VAL A 174 14.16 7.89 -7.49
N MET A 175 14.12 7.95 -6.17
CA MET A 175 15.29 7.82 -5.27
C MET A 175 15.97 6.45 -5.38
N THR A 176 16.42 6.11 -6.59
CA THR A 176 17.06 4.81 -6.92
C THR A 176 18.37 4.61 -6.17
N TYR A 177 19.03 5.69 -5.72
CA TYR A 177 20.22 5.62 -4.89
C TYR A 177 20.02 4.87 -3.56
N ARG A 178 18.77 4.76 -3.07
CA ARG A 178 18.43 3.98 -1.87
C ARG A 178 18.61 2.47 -2.06
N TYR A 179 18.65 2.03 -3.32
CA TYR A 179 18.84 0.62 -3.70
C TYR A 179 20.25 0.31 -4.16
N LYS A 180 21.23 1.20 -3.84
CA LYS A 180 22.64 1.02 -4.25
C LYS A 180 23.24 -0.34 -3.87
N ASN A 181 22.74 -0.95 -2.78
CA ASN A 181 23.18 -2.28 -2.36
C ASN A 181 22.85 -3.39 -3.37
N PHE A 182 21.88 -3.17 -4.24
CA PHE A 182 21.50 -4.12 -5.29
C PHE A 182 22.24 -3.90 -6.61
N TYR A 183 22.85 -2.71 -6.81
CA TYR A 183 23.56 -2.43 -8.05
C TYR A 183 24.96 -3.06 -8.05
N PHE A 184 25.42 -3.40 -9.26
CA PHE A 184 26.80 -3.86 -9.50
C PHE A 184 27.67 -2.76 -10.08
N ASN A 185 27.05 -1.69 -10.61
CA ASN A 185 27.70 -0.56 -11.28
C ASN A 185 27.13 0.75 -10.71
N ASP A 186 27.81 1.87 -10.95
CA ASP A 186 27.39 3.21 -10.50
C ASP A 186 26.11 3.74 -11.19
N SER A 187 25.54 2.98 -12.13
CA SER A 187 24.28 3.36 -12.80
C SER A 187 23.06 3.04 -11.93
N SER A 188 22.36 4.06 -11.48
CA SER A 188 21.20 3.96 -10.58
C SER A 188 19.87 4.16 -11.31
N SER A 189 19.52 3.28 -12.26
CA SER A 189 18.21 3.31 -12.91
C SER A 189 17.29 2.22 -12.37
N LEU A 190 15.96 2.41 -12.47
CA LEU A 190 14.99 1.37 -12.13
C LEU A 190 15.19 0.10 -12.96
N LEU A 191 15.53 0.25 -14.24
CA LEU A 191 15.79 -0.89 -15.12
C LEU A 191 17.01 -1.69 -14.63
N THR A 192 18.08 -1.02 -14.23
CA THR A 192 19.28 -1.65 -13.68
C THR A 192 18.96 -2.38 -12.38
N LEU A 193 18.09 -1.81 -11.52
CA LEU A 193 17.65 -2.47 -10.30
C LEU A 193 16.90 -3.78 -10.61
N VAL A 194 15.94 -3.74 -11.52
CA VAL A 194 15.17 -4.91 -11.94
C VAL A 194 16.10 -5.98 -12.52
N GLN A 195 17.03 -5.59 -13.40
CA GLN A 195 18.03 -6.51 -13.96
C GLN A 195 18.93 -7.12 -12.87
N ALA A 196 19.39 -6.32 -11.90
CA ALA A 196 20.23 -6.81 -10.81
C ALA A 196 19.52 -7.85 -9.96
N VAL A 197 18.23 -7.65 -9.63
CA VAL A 197 17.42 -8.62 -8.88
C VAL A 197 17.25 -9.94 -9.65
N PHE A 198 16.96 -9.87 -10.96
CA PHE A 198 16.79 -11.07 -11.78
C PHE A 198 18.11 -11.81 -12.10
N MET A 199 19.20 -11.06 -12.30
CA MET A 199 20.52 -11.67 -12.59
C MET A 199 21.16 -12.25 -11.34
N ASN A 200 20.87 -11.70 -10.16
CA ASN A 200 21.42 -12.21 -8.90
C ASN A 200 20.35 -12.31 -7.79
N PRO A 201 19.41 -13.25 -7.92
CA PRO A 201 18.32 -13.41 -6.95
C PRO A 201 18.82 -13.74 -5.55
N MET A 202 19.97 -14.43 -5.42
CA MET A 202 20.56 -14.76 -4.12
C MET A 202 21.00 -13.50 -3.36
N LYS A 203 21.53 -12.49 -4.06
CA LYS A 203 21.86 -11.20 -3.45
C LYS A 203 20.60 -10.48 -2.99
N ALA A 204 19.54 -10.47 -3.80
CA ALA A 204 18.26 -9.89 -3.42
C ALA A 204 17.67 -10.56 -2.16
N VAL A 205 17.76 -11.90 -2.06
CA VAL A 205 17.36 -12.64 -0.86
C VAL A 205 18.24 -12.26 0.34
N TYR A 206 19.55 -12.23 0.18
CA TYR A 206 20.48 -11.87 1.24
C TYR A 206 20.20 -10.47 1.82
N GLU A 207 20.08 -9.44 0.97
CA GLU A 207 19.76 -8.06 1.36
C GLU A 207 18.35 -7.93 1.99
N SER A 208 17.46 -8.88 1.69
CA SER A 208 16.12 -8.92 2.29
C SER A 208 16.10 -9.60 3.66
N MET A 209 17.12 -10.41 3.99
CA MET A 209 17.24 -11.18 5.23
C MET A 209 18.05 -10.47 6.32
N GLU A 210 18.13 -9.14 6.30
CA GLU A 210 18.74 -8.38 7.38
C GLU A 210 18.06 -8.67 8.73
N PRO A 211 18.82 -8.74 9.84
CA PRO A 211 18.28 -9.08 11.17
C PRO A 211 17.10 -8.20 11.60
N GLU A 212 17.12 -6.92 11.27
CA GLU A 212 16.04 -5.98 11.58
C GLU A 212 14.74 -6.32 10.84
N LYS A 213 14.83 -6.66 9.56
CA LYS A 213 13.68 -7.07 8.73
C LYS A 213 13.11 -8.41 9.21
N LEU A 214 13.98 -9.37 9.55
CA LEU A 214 13.56 -10.65 10.11
C LEU A 214 12.94 -10.48 11.50
N GLY A 215 13.48 -9.59 12.34
CA GLY A 215 12.90 -9.22 13.63
C GLY A 215 11.50 -8.64 13.49
N MET A 216 11.31 -7.70 12.55
CA MET A 216 9.99 -7.11 12.27
C MET A 216 8.99 -8.16 11.74
N LEU A 217 9.45 -9.07 10.85
CA LEU A 217 8.62 -10.17 10.38
C LEU A 217 8.23 -11.09 11.54
N GLY A 218 9.18 -11.43 12.41
CA GLY A 218 8.94 -12.26 13.61
C GLY A 218 7.94 -11.61 14.57
N LEU A 219 8.07 -10.32 14.84
CA LEU A 219 7.11 -9.56 15.66
C LEU A 219 5.71 -9.55 15.03
N THR A 220 5.64 -9.33 13.72
CA THR A 220 4.36 -9.34 12.99
C THR A 220 3.70 -10.72 13.04
N MET A 221 4.45 -11.79 12.76
CA MET A 221 3.96 -13.16 12.82
C MET A 221 3.57 -13.57 14.24
N GLY A 222 4.34 -13.15 15.24
CA GLY A 222 4.03 -13.37 16.67
C GLY A 222 2.75 -12.66 17.08
N ALA A 223 2.57 -11.40 16.72
CA ALA A 223 1.34 -10.64 16.98
C ALA A 223 0.10 -11.28 16.32
N LEU A 224 0.28 -11.89 15.17
CA LEU A 224 -0.76 -12.62 14.44
C LEU A 224 -0.87 -14.10 14.89
N LEU A 225 -0.16 -14.51 15.94
CA LEU A 225 -0.11 -15.90 16.43
C LEU A 225 0.21 -16.94 15.35
N GLY A 226 0.96 -16.55 14.34
CA GLY A 226 1.31 -17.40 13.19
C GLY A 226 0.12 -17.80 12.30
N LEU A 227 -1.06 -17.20 12.47
CA LEU A 227 -2.26 -17.53 11.69
C LEU A 227 -2.02 -17.54 10.17
N PRO A 228 -1.26 -16.59 9.57
CA PRO A 228 -0.98 -16.65 8.14
C PRO A 228 -0.23 -17.90 7.69
N LEU A 229 0.55 -18.53 8.58
CA LEU A 229 1.34 -19.72 8.26
C LEU A 229 0.53 -21.02 8.32
N ILE A 230 -0.56 -21.04 9.09
CA ILE A 230 -1.38 -22.23 9.30
C ILE A 230 -2.69 -22.22 8.50
N THR A 231 -3.03 -21.09 7.87
CA THR A 231 -4.21 -21.03 7.01
C THR A 231 -3.98 -21.86 5.75
N ARG A 232 -5.02 -22.59 5.36
CA ARG A 232 -5.03 -23.34 4.09
C ARG A 232 -5.75 -22.60 2.95
N ARG A 233 -6.32 -21.43 3.26
CA ARG A 233 -7.04 -20.60 2.28
C ARG A 233 -6.19 -19.38 1.98
N TYR A 234 -5.46 -19.45 0.89
CA TYR A 234 -4.62 -18.33 0.37
C TYR A 234 -5.37 -17.52 -0.70
N GLU A 235 -6.70 -17.66 -0.77
CA GLU A 235 -7.58 -16.98 -1.71
C GLU A 235 -8.01 -15.59 -1.21
#